data_595440c77602f9eef0fbabc9e47dbd7d
#
_entry.id   595440c77602f9eef0fbabc9e47dbd7d
#
_cell.length_a   1.000
_cell.length_b   1.000
_cell.length_c   1.000
_cell.angle_alpha   90.00
_cell.angle_beta   90.00
_cell.angle_gamma   90.00
#
_symmetry.space_group_name_H-M   'P 1'
#
loop_
_entity.id
_entity.type
_entity.pdbx_description
1 polymer ?
#
loop_
_entity_poly.entity_id
_entity_poly.type
_entity_poly.pdbx_seq_one_letter_code
_entity_poly.pdbx_strand_id
1 'polypeptide(L)'
;MNIATTSIKHKIIRNWIFIHFCGQMIGQWSKKQVPDAIINILISNIILSTLGIPVLIYLLIGLKSPVWGTLVVVIYCILLTIFLKKPLANIINIPELKLTYQQTSRQQRIFNFILSILTIPFSLLISILFFRLLGIFF
;
A
#
# COMPACT_ATOMS: atom_id res chain seq x y z
N MET A 1 10.57 -26.04 -2.59
CA MET A 1 9.98 -24.68 -2.67
C MET A 1 11.12 -23.69 -2.86
N ASN A 2 11.15 -22.97 -4.01
CA ASN A 2 12.34 -22.33 -4.57
C ASN A 2 12.88 -21.16 -3.74
N ILE A 3 14.12 -21.27 -3.25
CA ILE A 3 14.89 -20.23 -2.55
C ILE A 3 15.00 -18.93 -3.39
N ALA A 4 15.06 -19.05 -4.72
CA ALA A 4 15.12 -17.91 -5.63
C ALA A 4 13.85 -17.03 -5.62
N THR A 5 12.66 -17.64 -5.52
CA THR A 5 11.38 -16.91 -5.49
C THR A 5 11.18 -16.13 -4.19
N THR A 6 11.69 -16.64 -3.07
CA THR A 6 11.63 -15.96 -1.77
C THR A 6 12.53 -14.71 -1.77
N SER A 7 13.71 -14.80 -2.40
CA SER A 7 14.66 -13.69 -2.53
C SER A 7 14.09 -12.53 -3.37
N ILE A 8 13.41 -12.81 -4.48
CA ILE A 8 12.81 -11.78 -5.36
C ILE A 8 11.66 -11.06 -4.66
N LYS A 9 10.76 -11.79 -3.98
CA LYS A 9 9.65 -11.20 -3.23
C LYS A 9 10.14 -10.24 -2.14
N HIS A 10 11.15 -10.63 -1.37
CA HIS A 10 11.74 -9.77 -0.35
C HIS A 10 12.37 -8.51 -0.96
N LYS A 11 13.03 -8.62 -2.11
CA LYS A 11 13.64 -7.47 -2.80
C LYS A 11 12.59 -6.47 -3.28
N ILE A 12 11.47 -6.95 -3.84
CA ILE A 12 10.36 -6.09 -4.30
C ILE A 12 9.74 -5.33 -3.12
N ILE A 13 9.42 -6.03 -2.03
CA ILE A 13 8.82 -5.41 -0.84
C ILE A 13 9.78 -4.37 -0.24
N ARG A 14 11.08 -4.68 -0.12
CA ARG A 14 12.09 -3.74 0.39
C ARG A 14 12.20 -2.49 -0.48
N ASN A 15 12.20 -2.63 -1.80
CA ASN A 15 12.22 -1.50 -2.72
C ASN A 15 10.97 -0.63 -2.56
N TRP A 16 9.80 -1.24 -2.42
CA TRP A 16 8.56 -0.51 -2.22
C TRP A 16 8.55 0.26 -0.90
N ILE A 17 9.00 -0.37 0.20
CA ILE A 17 9.20 0.30 1.49
C ILE A 17 10.19 1.46 1.35
N PHE A 18 11.30 1.28 0.64
CA PHE A 18 12.32 2.32 0.44
C PHE A 18 11.79 3.51 -0.37
N ILE A 19 10.97 3.29 -1.39
CA ILE A 19 10.29 4.34 -2.16
C ILE A 19 9.47 5.23 -1.21
N HIS A 20 8.65 4.63 -0.34
CA HIS A 20 7.84 5.39 0.62
C HIS A 20 8.67 6.03 1.73
N PHE A 21 9.77 5.39 2.12
CA PHE A 21 10.73 6.00 3.05
C PHE A 21 11.33 7.28 2.46
N CYS A 22 11.74 7.28 1.19
CA CYS A 22 12.20 8.49 0.49
C CYS A 22 11.12 9.57 0.46
N GLY A 23 9.86 9.17 0.23
CA GLY A 23 8.70 10.06 0.29
C GLY A 23 8.58 10.76 1.63
N GLN A 24 8.67 10.04 2.73
CA GLN A 24 8.57 10.58 4.08
C GLN A 24 9.77 11.47 4.46
N MET A 25 10.98 11.08 4.05
CA MET A 25 12.19 11.84 4.35
C MET A 25 12.26 13.18 3.62
N ILE A 26 11.82 13.26 2.36
CA ILE A 26 11.80 14.48 1.56
C ILE A 26 10.62 15.37 1.94
N GLY A 27 9.42 14.77 2.14
CA GLY A 27 8.20 15.49 2.51
C GLY A 27 8.20 16.05 3.94
N GLN A 28 9.15 15.68 4.77
CA GLN A 28 9.31 16.08 6.19
C GLN A 28 8.06 15.88 7.06
N TRP A 29 7.13 15.03 6.65
CA TRP A 29 5.80 14.93 7.22
C TRP A 29 5.74 14.37 8.65
N SER A 30 6.81 13.85 9.19
CA SER A 30 7.02 13.66 10.63
C SER A 30 8.28 12.84 10.93
N LYS A 31 9.29 13.44 11.53
CA LYS A 31 10.52 12.74 11.93
C LYS A 31 10.31 11.70 13.04
N LYS A 32 9.29 11.88 13.88
CA LYS A 32 9.02 11.02 15.06
C LYS A 32 8.19 9.77 14.75
N GLN A 33 7.45 9.74 13.64
CA GLN A 33 6.50 8.67 13.29
C GLN A 33 6.80 8.00 11.94
N VAL A 34 8.07 8.04 11.50
CA VAL A 34 8.46 7.50 10.18
C VAL A 34 8.00 6.06 9.95
N PRO A 35 8.16 5.10 10.90
CA PRO A 35 7.72 3.73 10.65
C PRO A 35 6.20 3.60 10.50
N ASP A 36 5.42 4.24 11.37
CA ASP A 36 3.95 4.18 11.31
C ASP A 36 3.40 4.87 10.07
N ALA A 37 3.99 6.00 9.65
CA ALA A 37 3.59 6.69 8.44
C ALA A 37 3.81 5.82 7.19
N ILE A 38 4.94 5.11 7.09
CA ILE A 38 5.23 4.20 5.97
C ILE A 38 4.24 3.05 5.98
N ILE A 39 4.00 2.42 7.14
CA ILE A 39 3.05 1.32 7.29
C ILE A 39 1.65 1.76 6.83
N ASN A 40 1.19 2.92 7.29
CA ASN A 40 -0.13 3.43 6.95
C ASN A 40 -0.27 3.71 5.44
N ILE A 41 0.76 4.29 4.79
CA ILE A 41 0.75 4.53 3.35
C ILE A 41 0.71 3.20 2.58
N LEU A 42 1.52 2.22 2.98
CA LEU A 42 1.54 0.90 2.34
C LEU A 42 0.18 0.20 2.47
N ILE A 43 -0.41 0.20 3.66
CA ILE A 43 -1.73 -0.36 3.91
C ILE A 43 -2.80 0.36 3.08
N SER A 44 -2.76 1.70 3.06
CA SER A 44 -3.71 2.51 2.27
C SER A 44 -3.62 2.18 0.77
N ASN A 45 -2.42 2.03 0.22
CA ASN A 45 -2.23 1.65 -1.18
C ASN A 45 -2.79 0.24 -1.46
N ILE A 46 -2.59 -0.73 -0.55
CA ILE A 46 -3.15 -2.07 -0.67
C ILE A 46 -4.68 -2.02 -0.61
N ILE A 47 -5.24 -1.32 0.37
CA ILE A 47 -6.69 -1.14 0.51
C ILE A 47 -7.26 -0.53 -0.78
N LEU A 48 -6.69 0.58 -1.25
CA LEU A 48 -7.14 1.26 -2.46
C LEU A 48 -7.08 0.35 -3.69
N SER A 49 -6.01 -0.43 -3.86
CA SER A 49 -5.86 -1.35 -5.00
C SER A 49 -6.83 -2.53 -4.95
N THR A 50 -7.31 -2.90 -3.78
CA THR A 50 -8.15 -4.09 -3.56
C THR A 50 -9.60 -3.76 -3.17
N LEU A 51 -10.00 -2.49 -3.24
CA LEU A 51 -11.37 -2.02 -2.92
C LEU A 51 -12.46 -2.74 -3.72
N GLY A 52 -12.14 -3.22 -4.91
CA GLY A 52 -13.07 -4.02 -5.72
C GLY A 52 -13.49 -5.34 -5.06
N ILE A 53 -12.66 -5.93 -4.18
CA ILE A 53 -12.95 -7.21 -3.52
C ILE A 53 -14.17 -7.11 -2.60
N PRO A 54 -14.24 -6.18 -1.63
CA PRO A 54 -15.42 -6.06 -0.76
C PRO A 54 -16.68 -5.68 -1.53
N VAL A 55 -16.56 -4.90 -2.60
CA VAL A 55 -17.69 -4.58 -3.47
C VAL A 55 -18.19 -5.82 -4.21
N LEU A 56 -17.29 -6.66 -4.74
CA LEU A 56 -17.66 -7.93 -5.35
C LEU A 56 -18.36 -8.85 -4.34
N ILE A 57 -17.83 -8.96 -3.12
CA ILE A 57 -18.46 -9.74 -2.04
C ILE A 57 -19.88 -9.24 -1.77
N TYR A 58 -20.05 -7.91 -1.65
CA TYR A 58 -21.36 -7.29 -1.44
C TYR A 58 -22.36 -7.65 -2.54
N LEU A 59 -21.94 -7.61 -3.81
CA LEU A 59 -22.77 -7.95 -4.96
C LEU A 59 -23.13 -9.45 -4.98
N LEU A 60 -22.17 -10.32 -4.68
CA LEU A 60 -22.39 -11.78 -4.67
C LEU A 60 -23.37 -12.23 -3.58
N ILE A 61 -23.39 -11.54 -2.43
CA ILE A 61 -24.33 -11.82 -1.34
C ILE A 61 -25.74 -11.31 -1.69
N GLY A 62 -25.90 -10.48 -2.73
CA GLY A 62 -27.21 -9.98 -3.16
C GLY A 62 -27.83 -8.95 -2.20
N LEU A 63 -27.03 -8.30 -1.37
CA LEU A 63 -27.50 -7.25 -0.46
C LEU A 63 -27.89 -6.01 -1.28
N LYS A 64 -29.13 -5.53 -1.11
CA LYS A 64 -29.65 -4.37 -1.88
C LYS A 64 -29.46 -3.03 -1.17
N SER A 65 -29.17 -3.03 0.12
CA SER A 65 -29.03 -1.79 0.91
C SER A 65 -27.61 -1.23 0.85
N PRO A 66 -27.43 0.05 0.51
CA PRO A 66 -26.10 0.69 0.48
C PRO A 66 -25.40 0.72 1.86
N VAL A 67 -26.18 0.67 2.94
CA VAL A 67 -25.65 0.61 4.31
C VAL A 67 -24.84 -0.68 4.52
N TRP A 68 -25.33 -1.83 4.05
CA TRP A 68 -24.59 -3.09 4.13
C TRP A 68 -23.33 -3.08 3.27
N GLY A 69 -23.37 -2.44 2.09
CA GLY A 69 -22.19 -2.26 1.25
C GLY A 69 -21.09 -1.47 1.95
N THR A 70 -21.46 -0.37 2.58
CA THR A 70 -20.51 0.45 3.36
C THR A 70 -19.93 -0.36 4.52
N LEU A 71 -20.75 -1.13 5.24
CA LEU A 71 -20.31 -1.94 6.37
C LEU A 71 -19.31 -3.02 5.94
N VAL A 72 -19.55 -3.70 4.81
CA VAL A 72 -18.61 -4.69 4.24
C VAL A 72 -17.26 -4.05 3.92
N VAL A 73 -17.26 -2.85 3.29
CA VAL A 73 -16.03 -2.11 2.99
C VAL A 73 -15.29 -1.72 4.27
N VAL A 74 -15.98 -1.21 5.28
CA VAL A 74 -15.37 -0.80 6.55
C VAL A 74 -14.75 -1.99 7.27
N ILE A 75 -15.46 -3.11 7.37
CA ILE A 75 -14.93 -4.33 7.97
C ILE A 75 -13.69 -4.82 7.23
N TYR A 76 -13.73 -4.82 5.90
CA TYR A 76 -12.58 -5.19 5.07
C TYR A 76 -11.36 -4.32 5.34
N CYS A 77 -11.51 -2.99 5.41
CA CYS A 77 -10.43 -2.06 5.71
C CYS A 77 -9.82 -2.31 7.11
N ILE A 78 -10.67 -2.55 8.11
CA ILE A 78 -10.23 -2.86 9.48
C ILE A 78 -9.45 -4.18 9.51
N LEU A 79 -9.98 -5.23 8.91
CA LEU A 79 -9.32 -6.54 8.87
C LEU A 79 -7.96 -6.45 8.16
N LEU A 80 -7.88 -5.82 6.99
CA LEU A 80 -6.60 -5.64 6.30
C LEU A 80 -5.60 -4.86 7.14
N THR A 81 -6.04 -3.80 7.82
CA THR A 81 -5.17 -3.00 8.67
C THR A 81 -4.59 -3.85 9.81
N ILE A 82 -5.41 -4.63 10.48
CA ILE A 82 -4.99 -5.51 11.59
C ILE A 82 -4.01 -6.57 11.08
N PHE A 83 -4.34 -7.24 9.97
CA PHE A 83 -3.52 -8.32 9.43
C PHE A 83 -2.18 -7.85 8.87
N LEU A 84 -2.14 -6.67 8.23
CA LEU A 84 -0.93 -6.18 7.56
C LEU A 84 -0.01 -5.37 8.47
N LYS A 85 -0.54 -4.72 9.51
CA LYS A 85 0.27 -3.83 10.36
C LYS A 85 1.46 -4.56 11.00
N LYS A 86 1.23 -5.71 11.62
CA LYS A 86 2.28 -6.46 12.32
C LYS A 86 3.35 -7.04 11.36
N PRO A 87 2.99 -7.72 10.26
CA PRO A 87 3.98 -8.19 9.29
C PRO A 87 4.83 -7.06 8.69
N LEU A 88 4.19 -5.92 8.32
CA LEU A 88 4.92 -4.78 7.77
C LEU A 88 5.86 -4.14 8.79
N ALA A 89 5.43 -4.01 10.04
CA ALA A 89 6.29 -3.49 11.12
C ALA A 89 7.54 -4.34 11.34
N ASN A 90 7.42 -5.66 11.20
CA ASN A 90 8.55 -6.59 11.35
C ASN A 90 9.56 -6.52 10.19
N ILE A 91 9.14 -6.09 9.00
CA ILE A 91 10.01 -5.98 7.81
C ILE A 91 10.72 -4.62 7.77
N ILE A 92 10.15 -3.58 8.39
CA ILE A 92 10.67 -2.21 8.34
C ILE A 92 11.82 -2.06 9.31
N ASN A 93 13.04 -2.00 8.77
CA ASN A 93 14.27 -1.71 9.51
C ASN A 93 14.71 -0.26 9.26
N ILE A 94 14.35 0.64 10.16
CA ILE A 94 14.64 2.09 10.01
C ILE A 94 16.13 2.39 9.95
N PRO A 95 17.03 1.82 10.77
CA PRO A 95 18.47 2.03 10.64
C PRO A 95 19.01 1.68 9.25
N GLU A 96 18.62 0.53 8.70
CA GLU A 96 19.03 0.09 7.37
C GLU A 96 18.49 1.02 6.27
N LEU A 97 17.22 1.45 6.36
CA LEU A 97 16.62 2.39 5.42
C LEU A 97 17.32 3.75 5.42
N LYS A 98 17.69 4.26 6.59
CA LYS A 98 18.45 5.52 6.72
C LYS A 98 19.83 5.40 6.05
N LEU A 99 20.53 4.29 6.29
CA LEU A 99 21.84 4.04 5.71
C LEU A 99 21.75 3.96 4.18
N THR A 100 20.79 3.21 3.66
CA THR A 100 20.52 3.11 2.22
C THR A 100 20.16 4.49 1.64
N TYR A 101 19.37 5.29 2.35
CA TYR A 101 19.01 6.65 1.92
C TYR A 101 20.21 7.56 1.82
N GLN A 102 21.15 7.48 2.78
CA GLN A 102 22.39 8.29 2.75
C GLN A 102 23.31 7.90 1.57
N GLN A 103 23.38 6.62 1.25
CA GLN A 103 24.17 6.08 0.13
C GLN A 103 23.55 6.33 -1.24
N THR A 104 22.26 6.62 -1.30
CA THR A 104 21.51 6.83 -2.54
C THR A 104 21.75 8.24 -3.07
N SER A 105 21.94 8.39 -4.39
CA SER A 105 22.13 9.71 -5.04
C SER A 105 20.91 10.62 -4.87
N ARG A 106 21.12 11.94 -4.88
CA ARG A 106 20.04 12.94 -4.77
C ARG A 106 18.97 12.75 -5.85
N GLN A 107 19.38 12.49 -7.08
CA GLN A 107 18.45 12.27 -8.19
C GLN A 107 17.55 11.06 -7.96
N GLN A 108 18.12 9.95 -7.52
CA GLN A 108 17.37 8.74 -7.24
C GLN A 108 16.42 8.89 -6.04
N ARG A 109 16.81 9.66 -5.01
CA ARG A 109 15.91 10.00 -3.89
C ARG A 109 14.71 10.81 -4.35
N ILE A 110 14.91 11.82 -5.21
CA ILE A 110 13.84 12.63 -5.80
C ILE A 110 12.94 11.76 -6.68
N PHE A 111 13.51 10.88 -7.50
CA PHE A 111 12.74 9.95 -8.33
C PHE A 111 11.85 9.03 -7.46
N ASN A 112 12.39 8.44 -6.40
CA ASN A 112 11.63 7.61 -5.47
C ASN A 112 10.55 8.42 -4.72
N PHE A 113 10.79 9.69 -4.41
CA PHE A 113 9.77 10.59 -3.86
C PHE A 113 8.59 10.77 -4.82
N ILE A 114 8.87 11.04 -6.09
CA ILE A 114 7.84 11.17 -7.13
C ILE A 114 7.07 9.85 -7.27
N LEU A 115 7.76 8.72 -7.32
CA LEU A 115 7.12 7.39 -7.35
C LEU A 115 6.22 7.17 -6.14
N SER A 116 6.65 7.56 -4.93
CA SER A 116 5.83 7.45 -3.72
C SER A 116 4.50 8.20 -3.83
N ILE A 117 4.53 9.41 -4.41
CA ILE A 117 3.30 10.18 -4.65
C ILE A 117 2.42 9.51 -5.71
N LEU A 118 3.02 8.98 -6.78
CA LEU A 118 2.30 8.34 -7.87
C LEU A 118 1.65 7.00 -7.48
N THR A 119 2.07 6.35 -6.39
CA THR A 119 1.46 5.08 -5.96
C THR A 119 -0.01 5.23 -5.59
N ILE A 120 -0.44 6.37 -5.03
CA ILE A 120 -1.84 6.60 -4.64
C ILE A 120 -2.76 6.67 -5.87
N PRO A 121 -2.53 7.57 -6.86
CA PRO A 121 -3.36 7.61 -8.06
C PRO A 121 -3.30 6.30 -8.86
N PHE A 122 -2.14 5.60 -8.86
CA PHE A 122 -2.02 4.31 -9.51
C PHE A 122 -2.89 3.23 -8.83
N SER A 123 -2.92 3.20 -7.50
CA SER A 123 -3.79 2.30 -6.72
C SER A 123 -5.27 2.57 -6.98
N LEU A 124 -5.67 3.84 -7.09
CA LEU A 124 -7.03 4.22 -7.48
C LEU A 124 -7.37 3.80 -8.91
N LEU A 125 -6.43 3.96 -9.85
CA LEU A 125 -6.61 3.52 -11.23
C LEU A 125 -6.87 2.01 -11.31
N ILE A 126 -6.11 1.21 -10.56
CA ILE A 126 -6.32 -0.24 -10.47
C ILE A 126 -7.73 -0.55 -9.99
N SER A 127 -8.22 0.12 -8.94
CA SER A 127 -9.59 -0.05 -8.45
C SER A 127 -10.65 0.30 -9.50
N ILE A 128 -10.47 1.42 -10.19
CA ILE A 128 -11.39 1.87 -11.26
C ILE A 128 -11.44 0.84 -12.39
N LEU A 129 -10.28 0.35 -12.84
CA LEU A 129 -10.20 -0.69 -13.86
C LEU A 129 -10.88 -1.98 -13.40
N PHE A 130 -10.71 -2.35 -12.13
CA PHE A 130 -11.37 -3.52 -11.57
C PHE A 130 -12.90 -3.37 -11.56
N PHE A 131 -13.43 -2.21 -11.14
CA PHE A 131 -14.86 -1.91 -11.18
C PHE A 131 -15.41 -1.93 -12.61
N ARG A 132 -14.66 -1.40 -13.56
CA ARG A 132 -15.05 -1.45 -14.98
C ARG A 132 -15.12 -2.89 -15.49
N LEU A 133 -14.17 -3.74 -15.14
CA LEU A 133 -14.18 -5.16 -15.50
C LEU A 133 -15.37 -5.92 -14.90
N LEU A 134 -15.83 -5.52 -13.71
CA LEU A 134 -17.02 -6.08 -13.07
C LEU A 134 -18.33 -5.54 -13.65
N GLY A 135 -18.31 -4.61 -14.61
CA GLY A 135 -19.51 -3.98 -15.18
C GLY A 135 -20.26 -3.07 -14.21
N ILE A 136 -19.58 -2.58 -13.14
CA ILE A 136 -20.18 -1.70 -12.12
C ILE A 136 -20.19 -0.24 -12.59
N PHE A 137 -19.28 0.13 -13.47
CA PHE A 137 -19.27 1.40 -14.19
C PHE A 137 -19.34 1.11 -15.68
N PHE A 138 -20.38 1.60 -16.33
CA PHE A 138 -20.74 1.58 -17.74
C PHE A 138 -19.68 1.15 -18.76
#